data_d828d5dfc5f4595c7fc946715c50aff0
#
_entry.id   d828d5dfc5f4595c7fc946715c50aff0
#
_cell.length_a   1.000
_cell.length_b   1.000
_cell.length_c   1.000
_cell.angle_alpha   90.00
_cell.angle_beta   90.00
_cell.angle_gamma   90.00
#
_symmetry.space_group_name_H-M   'P 1'
#
loop_
_entity.id
_entity.type
_entity.pdbx_description
1 polymer ?
#
loop_
_entity_poly.entity_id
_entity_poly.type
_entity_poly.pdbx_seq_one_letter_code
_entity_poly.pdbx_strand_id
1 'polypeptide(L)'
;MSIKHFKSILAIFVFFSFLISEMKIGYVDVDKLLSELDEVRQVYVELEKEQRKIEVEFQNLQFELDSLYRNYEQQKMLMSEERRQKTETTIRNKQGELERFQMEKAGPQGELYRIQDQLMSPIYAKLDNAISMVGAENGYDYIINASSGMVVYSLPQYDVTQAVIDAINKM
;
A
#
# COMPACT_ATOMS: atom_id res chain seq x y z
N MET A 1 -1.84 -1.26 -69.87
CA MET A 1 -1.91 -1.88 -68.52
C MET A 1 -3.32 -2.37 -68.30
N SER A 2 -3.56 -3.69 -68.21
CA SER A 2 -4.89 -4.27 -68.21
C SER A 2 -5.68 -3.92 -66.95
N ILE A 3 -6.96 -3.57 -67.08
CA ILE A 3 -7.89 -3.23 -65.99
C ILE A 3 -7.92 -4.32 -64.90
N LYS A 4 -7.57 -5.57 -65.23
CA LYS A 4 -7.45 -6.69 -64.30
C LYS A 4 -6.28 -6.50 -63.31
N HIS A 5 -5.13 -5.99 -63.74
CA HIS A 5 -3.97 -5.72 -62.86
C HIS A 5 -4.21 -4.52 -61.94
N PHE A 6 -4.97 -3.51 -62.44
CA PHE A 6 -5.32 -2.36 -61.62
C PHE A 6 -6.27 -2.74 -60.47
N LYS A 7 -7.28 -3.61 -60.72
CA LYS A 7 -8.17 -4.12 -59.66
C LYS A 7 -7.45 -4.99 -58.63
N SER A 8 -6.47 -5.82 -59.05
CA SER A 8 -5.68 -6.63 -58.15
C SER A 8 -4.75 -5.77 -57.26
N ILE A 9 -4.12 -4.73 -57.80
CA ILE A 9 -3.27 -3.82 -57.05
C ILE A 9 -4.10 -3.00 -56.04
N LEU A 10 -5.28 -2.53 -56.42
CA LEU A 10 -6.21 -1.83 -55.54
C LEU A 10 -6.70 -2.74 -54.38
N ALA A 11 -6.99 -4.01 -54.65
CA ALA A 11 -7.39 -4.97 -53.62
C ALA A 11 -6.27 -5.28 -52.63
N ILE A 12 -5.01 -5.36 -53.07
CA ILE A 12 -3.85 -5.55 -52.23
C ILE A 12 -3.58 -4.31 -51.33
N PHE A 13 -3.79 -3.12 -51.88
CA PHE A 13 -3.61 -1.87 -51.12
C PHE A 13 -4.66 -1.70 -50.03
N VAL A 14 -5.91 -2.09 -50.27
CA VAL A 14 -7.00 -2.08 -49.29
C VAL A 14 -6.78 -3.14 -48.21
N PHE A 15 -6.20 -4.30 -48.53
CA PHE A 15 -5.89 -5.34 -47.56
C PHE A 15 -4.70 -4.98 -46.64
N PHE A 16 -3.75 -4.19 -47.15
CA PHE A 16 -2.58 -3.73 -46.34
C PHE A 16 -2.93 -2.62 -45.37
N SER A 17 -4.00 -1.86 -45.57
CA SER A 17 -4.48 -0.80 -44.68
C SER A 17 -5.10 -1.32 -43.39
N PHE A 18 -5.44 -2.60 -43.31
CA PHE A 18 -6.03 -3.23 -42.10
C PHE A 18 -5.01 -3.78 -41.08
N LEU A 19 -3.72 -3.70 -41.35
CA LEU A 19 -2.67 -4.29 -40.52
C LEU A 19 -1.97 -3.32 -39.56
N ILE A 20 -2.36 -2.05 -39.54
CA ILE A 20 -1.85 -1.11 -38.57
C ILE A 20 -2.77 -1.19 -37.34
N SER A 21 -2.51 -2.15 -36.46
CA SER A 21 -3.08 -2.11 -35.11
C SER A 21 -2.38 -0.97 -34.37
N GLU A 22 -3.10 0.12 -34.15
CA GLU A 22 -2.62 1.24 -33.36
C GLU A 22 -2.62 0.82 -31.90
N MET A 23 -1.45 0.88 -31.24
CA MET A 23 -1.32 0.53 -29.81
C MET A 23 -2.17 1.46 -28.97
N LYS A 24 -3.09 0.91 -28.19
CA LYS A 24 -3.98 1.70 -27.32
C LYS A 24 -3.47 1.69 -25.89
N ILE A 25 -3.06 2.86 -25.41
CA ILE A 25 -2.56 3.05 -24.05
C ILE A 25 -3.57 3.88 -23.25
N GLY A 26 -3.98 3.36 -22.09
CA GLY A 26 -4.78 4.08 -21.10
C GLY A 26 -3.95 4.41 -19.86
N TYR A 27 -4.52 5.20 -18.96
CA TYR A 27 -3.95 5.44 -17.64
C TYR A 27 -5.01 5.39 -16.55
N VAL A 28 -4.57 5.04 -15.33
CA VAL A 28 -5.39 5.01 -14.14
C VAL A 28 -4.69 5.79 -13.02
N ASP A 29 -5.43 6.61 -12.30
CA ASP A 29 -4.96 7.26 -11.08
C ASP A 29 -5.30 6.35 -9.89
N VAL A 30 -4.32 5.54 -9.47
CA VAL A 30 -4.49 4.57 -8.38
C VAL A 30 -4.72 5.28 -7.04
N ASP A 31 -4.09 6.42 -6.78
CA ASP A 31 -4.26 7.15 -5.52
C ASP A 31 -5.69 7.69 -5.39
N LYS A 32 -6.21 8.27 -6.48
CA LYS A 32 -7.61 8.70 -6.54
C LYS A 32 -8.54 7.51 -6.33
N LEU A 33 -8.30 6.41 -7.02
CA LEU A 33 -9.11 5.20 -6.93
C LEU A 33 -9.14 4.66 -5.49
N LEU A 34 -7.97 4.48 -4.85
CA LEU A 34 -7.89 4.01 -3.47
C LEU A 34 -8.60 4.96 -2.49
N SER A 35 -8.53 6.28 -2.73
CA SER A 35 -9.20 7.26 -1.88
C SER A 35 -10.73 7.21 -1.94
N GLU A 36 -11.29 6.70 -3.05
CA GLU A 36 -12.73 6.59 -3.25
C GLU A 36 -13.34 5.26 -2.73
N LEU A 37 -12.49 4.24 -2.46
CA LEU A 37 -12.96 2.94 -1.99
C LEU A 37 -13.28 2.93 -0.50
N ASP A 38 -14.50 2.52 -0.15
CA ASP A 38 -14.94 2.38 1.24
C ASP A 38 -14.11 1.35 2.03
N GLU A 39 -13.69 0.28 1.36
CA GLU A 39 -12.84 -0.76 1.94
C GLU A 39 -11.49 -0.18 2.42
N VAL A 40 -10.90 0.73 1.66
CA VAL A 40 -9.65 1.43 2.05
C VAL A 40 -9.88 2.28 3.29
N ARG A 41 -11.02 3.00 3.37
CA ARG A 41 -11.37 3.77 4.57
C ARG A 41 -11.51 2.88 5.81
N GLN A 42 -12.10 1.69 5.66
CA GLN A 42 -12.21 0.72 6.76
C GLN A 42 -10.84 0.20 7.21
N VAL A 43 -9.92 -0.03 6.27
CA VAL A 43 -8.53 -0.39 6.60
C VAL A 43 -7.86 0.69 7.45
N TYR A 44 -8.00 1.97 7.08
CA TYR A 44 -7.43 3.06 7.88
C TYR A 44 -8.03 3.14 9.28
N VAL A 45 -9.34 2.93 9.44
CA VAL A 45 -9.99 2.90 10.75
C VAL A 45 -9.45 1.76 11.62
N GLU A 46 -9.25 0.57 11.05
CA GLU A 46 -8.71 -0.56 11.80
C GLU A 46 -7.23 -0.34 12.17
N LEU A 47 -6.43 0.21 11.25
CA LEU A 47 -5.04 0.59 11.53
C LEU A 47 -4.93 1.63 12.65
N GLU A 48 -5.78 2.66 12.63
CA GLU A 48 -5.80 3.67 13.69
C GLU A 48 -6.16 3.06 15.06
N LYS A 49 -7.05 2.09 15.08
CA LYS A 49 -7.42 1.37 16.30
C LYS A 49 -6.25 0.51 16.83
N GLU A 50 -5.55 -0.21 15.94
CA GLU A 50 -4.38 -0.98 16.33
C GLU A 50 -3.23 -0.07 16.78
N GLN A 51 -3.00 1.04 16.09
CA GLN A 51 -2.02 2.05 16.51
C GLN A 51 -2.30 2.59 17.91
N ARG A 52 -3.56 2.88 18.23
CA ARG A 52 -3.96 3.33 19.59
C ARG A 52 -3.68 2.26 20.64
N LYS A 53 -3.91 0.98 20.35
CA LYS A 53 -3.59 -0.10 21.29
C LYS A 53 -2.08 -0.17 21.57
N ILE A 54 -1.29 -0.14 20.50
CA ILE A 54 0.18 -0.13 20.60
C ILE A 54 0.67 1.07 21.41
N GLU A 55 0.12 2.26 21.17
CA GLU A 55 0.47 3.48 21.91
C GLU A 55 0.17 3.35 23.41
N VAL A 56 -1.00 2.84 23.77
CA VAL A 56 -1.36 2.63 25.18
C VAL A 56 -0.43 1.62 25.85
N GLU A 57 -0.10 0.53 25.17
CA GLU A 57 0.81 -0.48 25.69
C GLU A 57 2.24 0.07 25.85
N PHE A 58 2.71 0.85 24.88
CA PHE A 58 4.00 1.55 24.95
C PHE A 58 4.06 2.52 26.14
N GLN A 59 3.02 3.32 26.35
CA GLN A 59 2.93 4.26 27.48
C GLN A 59 2.94 3.52 28.81
N ASN A 60 2.29 2.36 28.92
CA ASN A 60 2.32 1.55 30.13
C ASN A 60 3.73 1.02 30.43
N LEU A 61 4.42 0.48 29.42
CA LEU A 61 5.81 0.01 29.54
C LEU A 61 6.76 1.16 29.96
N GLN A 62 6.57 2.33 29.38
CA GLN A 62 7.33 3.54 29.71
C GLN A 62 7.08 3.99 31.16
N PHE A 63 5.82 3.98 31.60
CA PHE A 63 5.45 4.30 32.97
C PHE A 63 6.05 3.30 33.99
N GLU A 64 6.04 2.00 33.68
CA GLU A 64 6.68 0.98 34.51
C GLU A 64 8.18 1.22 34.62
N LEU A 65 8.86 1.51 33.53
CA LEU A 65 10.29 1.82 33.49
C LEU A 65 10.61 3.07 34.36
N ASP A 66 9.86 4.15 34.16
CA ASP A 66 9.97 5.39 34.93
C ASP A 66 9.78 5.14 36.43
N SER A 67 8.80 4.33 36.79
CA SER A 67 8.54 3.96 38.19
C SER A 67 9.71 3.18 38.79
N LEU A 68 10.28 2.22 38.05
CA LEU A 68 11.46 1.47 38.48
C LEU A 68 12.67 2.42 38.70
N TYR A 69 12.90 3.36 37.79
CA TYR A 69 13.97 4.35 37.92
C TYR A 69 13.81 5.23 39.15
N ARG A 70 12.61 5.81 39.34
CA ARG A 70 12.35 6.67 40.53
C ARG A 70 12.54 5.93 41.83
N ASN A 71 12.04 4.71 41.93
CA ASN A 71 12.18 3.87 43.10
C ASN A 71 13.67 3.54 43.38
N TYR A 72 14.41 3.23 42.31
CA TYR A 72 15.85 2.97 42.43
C TYR A 72 16.61 4.22 42.95
N GLU A 73 16.39 5.38 42.32
CA GLU A 73 17.04 6.63 42.71
C GLU A 73 16.77 7.01 44.16
N GLN A 74 15.54 6.80 44.66
CA GLN A 74 15.19 7.08 46.05
C GLN A 74 15.82 6.13 47.04
N GLN A 75 16.07 4.90 46.67
CA GLN A 75 16.49 3.84 47.60
C GLN A 75 17.96 3.41 47.42
N LYS A 76 18.64 3.78 46.34
CA LYS A 76 19.98 3.26 46.00
C LYS A 76 21.02 3.43 47.09
N MET A 77 20.95 4.52 47.87
CA MET A 77 21.88 4.80 48.99
C MET A 77 21.66 3.87 50.18
N LEU A 78 20.49 3.27 50.30
CA LEU A 78 20.13 2.34 51.40
C LEU A 78 20.17 0.87 50.94
N MET A 79 20.45 0.60 49.67
CA MET A 79 20.50 -0.77 49.15
C MET A 79 21.85 -1.42 49.44
N SER A 80 21.84 -2.74 49.72
CA SER A 80 23.02 -3.57 49.62
C SER A 80 23.53 -3.64 48.19
N GLU A 81 24.83 -3.94 47.99
CA GLU A 81 25.41 -4.05 46.64
C GLU A 81 24.69 -5.07 45.78
N GLU A 82 24.36 -6.24 46.33
CA GLU A 82 23.60 -7.29 45.63
C GLU A 82 22.22 -6.79 45.15
N ARG A 83 21.49 -6.08 46.04
CA ARG A 83 20.16 -5.54 45.71
C ARG A 83 20.27 -4.44 44.64
N ARG A 84 21.32 -3.62 44.69
CA ARG A 84 21.59 -2.58 43.70
C ARG A 84 21.79 -3.20 42.31
N GLN A 85 22.71 -4.16 42.19
CA GLN A 85 22.99 -4.85 40.91
C GLN A 85 21.78 -5.56 40.35
N LYS A 86 20.96 -6.22 41.19
CA LYS A 86 19.70 -6.85 40.76
C LYS A 86 18.73 -5.82 40.22
N THR A 87 18.55 -4.68 40.87
CA THR A 87 17.64 -3.63 40.44
C THR A 87 18.10 -3.00 39.13
N GLU A 88 19.39 -2.70 38.97
CA GLU A 88 19.98 -2.17 37.74
C GLU A 88 19.81 -3.15 36.57
N THR A 89 19.93 -4.45 36.82
CA THR A 89 19.67 -5.48 35.80
C THR A 89 18.20 -5.49 35.40
N THR A 90 17.29 -5.35 36.36
CA THR A 90 15.85 -5.27 36.08
C THR A 90 15.52 -4.06 35.23
N ILE A 91 16.09 -2.89 35.53
CA ILE A 91 15.92 -1.66 34.75
C ILE A 91 16.43 -1.84 33.31
N ARG A 92 17.64 -2.39 33.13
CA ARG A 92 18.19 -2.67 31.79
C ARG A 92 17.32 -3.63 31.00
N ASN A 93 16.81 -4.67 31.65
CA ASN A 93 15.91 -5.62 30.99
C ASN A 93 14.62 -4.94 30.54
N LYS A 94 14.05 -4.06 31.37
CA LYS A 94 12.83 -3.32 31.02
C LYS A 94 13.05 -2.29 29.91
N GLN A 95 14.22 -1.65 29.86
CA GLN A 95 14.63 -0.81 28.74
C GLN A 95 14.70 -1.61 27.43
N GLY A 96 15.38 -2.77 27.48
CA GLY A 96 15.46 -3.65 26.31
C GLY A 96 14.10 -4.23 25.88
N GLU A 97 13.16 -4.40 26.81
CA GLU A 97 11.77 -4.76 26.52
C GLU A 97 11.05 -3.66 25.75
N LEU A 98 11.17 -2.41 26.22
CA LEU A 98 10.59 -1.24 25.58
C LEU A 98 11.11 -1.03 24.15
N GLU A 99 12.44 -1.14 23.96
CA GLU A 99 13.08 -1.03 22.64
C GLU A 99 12.61 -2.14 21.69
N ARG A 100 12.55 -3.40 22.17
CA ARG A 100 12.03 -4.51 21.36
C ARG A 100 10.58 -4.32 21.02
N PHE A 101 9.74 -3.93 21.98
CA PHE A 101 8.33 -3.64 21.74
C PHE A 101 8.16 -2.61 20.62
N GLN A 102 8.88 -1.51 20.67
CA GLN A 102 8.82 -0.47 19.67
C GLN A 102 9.21 -1.00 18.26
N MET A 103 10.27 -1.79 18.19
CA MET A 103 10.75 -2.37 16.94
C MET A 103 9.76 -3.42 16.38
N GLU A 104 9.24 -4.29 17.24
CA GLU A 104 8.33 -5.38 16.85
C GLU A 104 6.94 -4.86 16.47
N LYS A 105 6.45 -3.82 17.16
CA LYS A 105 5.10 -3.29 16.93
C LYS A 105 5.06 -2.20 15.84
N ALA A 106 5.96 -1.22 15.92
CA ALA A 106 5.94 -0.02 15.07
C ALA A 106 7.17 0.12 14.15
N GLY A 107 8.11 -0.83 14.16
CA GLY A 107 9.27 -0.84 13.27
C GLY A 107 8.91 -1.05 11.79
N PRO A 108 9.86 -0.88 10.86
CA PRO A 108 9.62 -0.95 9.41
C PRO A 108 9.00 -2.26 8.90
N GLN A 109 9.16 -3.36 9.64
CA GLN A 109 8.54 -4.66 9.37
C GLN A 109 7.78 -5.17 10.59
N GLY A 110 7.34 -4.24 11.43
CA GLY A 110 6.61 -4.53 12.65
C GLY A 110 5.20 -5.02 12.42
N GLU A 111 4.50 -5.27 13.53
CA GLU A 111 3.13 -5.79 13.51
C GLU A 111 2.17 -4.88 12.76
N LEU A 112 2.27 -3.56 12.97
CA LEU A 112 1.40 -2.59 12.30
C LEU A 112 1.55 -2.63 10.77
N TYR A 113 2.79 -2.75 10.28
CA TYR A 113 3.05 -2.90 8.84
C TYR A 113 2.43 -4.19 8.29
N ARG A 114 2.58 -5.32 9.03
CA ARG A 114 2.00 -6.60 8.60
C ARG A 114 0.48 -6.57 8.56
N ILE A 115 -0.15 -5.93 9.54
CA ILE A 115 -1.61 -5.73 9.55
C ILE A 115 -2.03 -4.91 8.34
N GLN A 116 -1.35 -3.81 8.04
CA GLN A 116 -1.62 -2.99 6.86
C GLN A 116 -1.53 -3.81 5.57
N ASP A 117 -0.46 -4.57 5.40
CA ASP A 117 -0.24 -5.42 4.22
C ASP A 117 -1.34 -6.47 4.08
N GLN A 118 -1.71 -7.15 5.17
CA GLN A 118 -2.78 -8.14 5.17
C GLN A 118 -4.14 -7.56 4.80
N LEU A 119 -4.46 -6.36 5.29
CA LEU A 119 -5.74 -5.70 5.02
C LEU A 119 -5.78 -5.10 3.61
N MET A 120 -4.67 -4.58 3.10
CA MET A 120 -4.58 -3.98 1.77
C MET A 120 -4.45 -5.02 0.65
N SER A 121 -3.84 -6.17 0.91
CA SER A 121 -3.58 -7.20 -0.11
C SER A 121 -4.83 -7.62 -0.91
N PRO A 122 -6.00 -7.92 -0.30
CA PRO A 122 -7.20 -8.26 -1.05
C PRO A 122 -7.73 -7.07 -1.89
N ILE A 123 -7.52 -5.83 -1.43
CA ILE A 123 -7.93 -4.63 -2.15
C ILE A 123 -7.08 -4.46 -3.41
N TYR A 124 -5.77 -4.66 -3.31
CA TYR A 124 -4.88 -4.64 -4.48
C TYR A 124 -5.23 -5.75 -5.48
N ALA A 125 -5.53 -6.96 -5.01
CA ALA A 125 -5.96 -8.05 -5.89
C ALA A 125 -7.27 -7.71 -6.63
N LYS A 126 -8.24 -7.10 -5.94
CA LYS A 126 -9.50 -6.63 -6.53
C LYS A 126 -9.25 -5.53 -7.57
N LEU A 127 -8.33 -4.60 -7.27
CA LEU A 127 -7.92 -3.54 -8.18
C LEU A 127 -7.28 -4.09 -9.46
N ASP A 128 -6.31 -5.00 -9.33
CA ASP A 128 -5.64 -5.63 -10.47
C ASP A 128 -6.62 -6.36 -11.38
N ASN A 129 -7.58 -7.07 -10.79
CA ASN A 129 -8.64 -7.74 -11.54
C ASN A 129 -9.52 -6.72 -12.30
N ALA A 130 -9.93 -5.63 -11.66
CA ALA A 130 -10.75 -4.60 -12.29
C ALA A 130 -10.01 -3.90 -13.44
N ILE A 131 -8.73 -3.56 -13.24
CA ILE A 131 -7.89 -2.97 -14.30
C ILE A 131 -7.77 -3.92 -15.48
N SER A 132 -7.54 -5.22 -15.21
CA SER A 132 -7.43 -6.24 -16.25
C SER A 132 -8.74 -6.40 -17.04
N MET A 133 -9.89 -6.40 -16.35
CA MET A 133 -11.21 -6.45 -17.00
C MET A 133 -11.44 -5.23 -17.89
N VAL A 134 -11.24 -4.02 -17.35
CA VAL A 134 -11.40 -2.76 -18.11
C VAL A 134 -10.46 -2.72 -19.30
N GLY A 135 -9.22 -3.17 -19.14
CA GLY A 135 -8.24 -3.27 -20.21
C GLY A 135 -8.72 -4.18 -21.35
N ALA A 136 -9.12 -5.40 -20.99
CA ALA A 136 -9.60 -6.39 -21.97
C ALA A 136 -10.89 -5.96 -22.68
N GLU A 137 -11.88 -5.46 -21.93
CA GLU A 137 -13.17 -5.04 -22.48
C GLU A 137 -13.07 -3.85 -23.44
N ASN A 138 -12.13 -2.94 -23.18
CA ASN A 138 -11.95 -1.72 -23.98
C ASN A 138 -10.79 -1.81 -24.98
N GLY A 139 -10.12 -2.96 -25.08
CA GLY A 139 -9.05 -3.20 -26.03
C GLY A 139 -7.82 -2.32 -25.80
N TYR A 140 -7.45 -2.10 -24.54
CA TYR A 140 -6.19 -1.45 -24.16
C TYR A 140 -5.06 -2.48 -24.20
N ASP A 141 -3.93 -2.12 -24.83
CA ASP A 141 -2.71 -2.91 -24.80
C ASP A 141 -1.94 -2.68 -23.49
N TYR A 142 -2.03 -1.46 -22.95
CA TYR A 142 -1.41 -1.06 -21.68
C TYR A 142 -2.32 -0.11 -20.90
N ILE A 143 -2.34 -0.26 -19.58
CA ILE A 143 -2.87 0.74 -18.64
C ILE A 143 -1.75 1.10 -17.68
N ILE A 144 -1.38 2.39 -17.63
CA ILE A 144 -0.24 2.91 -16.85
C ILE A 144 -0.76 3.59 -15.59
N ASN A 145 -0.12 3.35 -14.45
CA ASN A 145 -0.42 4.08 -13.22
C ASN A 145 0.10 5.52 -13.31
N ALA A 146 -0.82 6.50 -13.33
CA ALA A 146 -0.50 7.92 -13.39
C ALA A 146 -0.04 8.50 -12.04
N SER A 147 -0.43 7.88 -10.90
CA SER A 147 -0.06 8.34 -9.55
C SER A 147 1.45 8.29 -9.30
N SER A 148 2.19 7.45 -10.05
CA SER A 148 3.64 7.31 -9.91
C SER A 148 4.46 8.52 -10.37
N GLY A 149 3.81 9.54 -10.97
CA GLY A 149 4.47 10.71 -11.56
C GLY A 149 5.18 10.44 -12.90
N MET A 150 5.06 9.24 -13.45
CA MET A 150 5.64 8.89 -14.76
C MET A 150 4.83 9.46 -15.93
N VAL A 151 3.53 9.71 -15.74
CA VAL A 151 2.67 10.32 -16.75
C VAL A 151 2.65 11.83 -16.51
N VAL A 152 3.38 12.57 -17.35
CA VAL A 152 3.50 14.03 -17.26
C VAL A 152 2.36 14.76 -18.01
N TYR A 153 1.87 14.13 -19.08
CA TYR A 153 0.76 14.63 -19.90
C TYR A 153 -0.03 13.46 -20.49
N SER A 154 -1.34 13.58 -20.46
CA SER A 154 -2.26 12.64 -21.11
C SER A 154 -3.56 13.33 -21.49
N LEU A 155 -4.26 12.82 -22.49
CA LEU A 155 -5.59 13.30 -22.84
C LEU A 155 -6.64 12.61 -21.94
N PRO A 156 -7.69 13.33 -21.49
CA PRO A 156 -8.73 12.79 -20.61
C PRO A 156 -9.45 11.55 -21.16
N GLN A 157 -9.51 11.40 -22.48
CA GLN A 157 -10.14 10.26 -23.14
C GLN A 157 -9.45 8.92 -22.90
N TYR A 158 -8.20 8.93 -22.40
CA TYR A 158 -7.41 7.76 -22.06
C TYR A 158 -7.43 7.46 -20.54
N ASP A 159 -8.15 8.28 -19.76
CA ASP A 159 -8.37 8.05 -18.34
C ASP A 159 -9.40 6.94 -18.13
N VAL A 160 -8.96 5.83 -17.57
CA VAL A 160 -9.84 4.70 -17.23
C VAL A 160 -10.18 4.62 -15.75
N THR A 161 -9.76 5.60 -14.94
CA THR A 161 -9.94 5.59 -13.49
C THR A 161 -11.40 5.34 -13.10
N GLN A 162 -12.35 6.09 -13.69
CA GLN A 162 -13.76 5.93 -13.38
C GLN A 162 -14.29 4.56 -13.82
N ALA A 163 -13.88 4.07 -14.98
CA ALA A 163 -14.28 2.75 -15.46
C ALA A 163 -13.81 1.62 -14.52
N VAL A 164 -12.61 1.76 -13.96
CA VAL A 164 -12.06 0.81 -12.96
C VAL A 164 -12.86 0.89 -11.65
N ILE A 165 -13.18 2.09 -11.15
CA ILE A 165 -14.04 2.28 -9.96
C ILE A 165 -15.39 1.60 -10.17
N ASP A 166 -16.02 1.84 -11.31
CA ASP A 166 -17.32 1.25 -11.65
C ASP A 166 -17.25 -0.29 -11.75
N ALA A 167 -16.13 -0.82 -12.25
CA ALA A 167 -15.90 -2.27 -12.29
C ALA A 167 -15.72 -2.86 -10.89
N ILE A 168 -14.97 -2.21 -10.01
CA ILE A 168 -14.79 -2.63 -8.61
C ILE A 168 -16.14 -2.66 -7.88
N ASN A 169 -16.98 -1.64 -8.07
CA ASN A 169 -18.28 -1.54 -7.39
C ASN A 169 -19.30 -2.60 -7.86
N LYS A 170 -19.04 -3.29 -8.98
CA LYS A 170 -19.87 -4.38 -9.50
C LYS A 170 -19.42 -5.77 -9.06
N MET A 171 -18.22 -5.89 -8.48
CA MET A 171 -17.67 -7.14 -7.95
C MET A 171 -18.18 -7.44 -6.53
#